data_44d026e1167231e0089c008d2e99d721
#
_entry.id   44d026e1167231e0089c008d2e99d721
#
_cell.length_a   1.000
_cell.length_b   1.000
_cell.length_c   1.000
_cell.angle_alpha   90.00
_cell.angle_beta   90.00
_cell.angle_gamma   90.00
#
_symmetry.space_group_name_H-M   'P 1'
#
loop_
_entity.id
_entity.type
_entity.pdbx_description
1 polymer ?
#
loop_
_entity_poly.entity_id
_entity_poly.type
_entity_poly.pdbx_seq_one_letter_code
_entity_poly.pdbx_strand_id
1 'polypeptide(L)'
;MSYIPRRLATQTDFAPIPGERTRLLRFSLAIVALALLLAGCGHMQPVRYYEISYPAVGPAKQEPLNATLLVRAFATSHLYREDRIVYGSDSEQMGMYQNERWSEPPADMLQTALVREVRSSGRFRIVTPLRSDSRGDFVLTGHLYDFKEVSGNGIVARISFDAELRDLKAGKTLWIYTYNHDEPSSGKDVASLVAAMDRNVQRGVQEVEASIQQALAAYPVK
;
A
#
# COMPACT_ATOMS: atom_id res chain seq x y z
N MET A 1 14.45 87.95 -63.95
CA MET A 1 14.64 88.07 -62.50
C MET A 1 13.70 87.11 -61.83
N SER A 2 14.21 85.99 -61.39
CA SER A 2 13.38 85.01 -60.66
C SER A 2 14.25 84.36 -59.64
N TYR A 3 13.96 84.57 -58.42
CA TYR A 3 14.63 84.11 -57.21
C TYR A 3 13.96 82.82 -56.75
N ILE A 4 14.71 81.68 -56.62
CA ILE A 4 14.25 80.48 -56.10
C ILE A 4 14.88 80.23 -54.71
N PRO A 5 14.14 80.09 -53.61
CA PRO A 5 14.70 79.79 -52.33
C PRO A 5 14.97 78.25 -52.19
N ARG A 6 16.18 77.94 -51.76
CA ARG A 6 16.69 76.61 -51.45
C ARG A 6 16.09 76.13 -50.12
N ARG A 7 15.36 75.02 -50.10
CA ARG A 7 14.92 74.31 -48.86
C ARG A 7 16.12 73.55 -48.32
N LEU A 8 16.51 73.86 -47.11
CA LEU A 8 17.41 73.06 -46.27
C LEU A 8 16.57 71.94 -45.62
N ALA A 9 16.84 70.71 -45.97
CA ALA A 9 16.33 69.51 -45.29
C ALA A 9 17.30 69.17 -44.16
N THR A 10 16.90 69.41 -42.93
CA THR A 10 17.62 68.93 -41.74
C THR A 10 17.23 67.49 -41.53
N GLN A 11 18.12 66.56 -41.92
CA GLN A 11 18.05 65.17 -41.63
C GLN A 11 18.65 64.94 -40.22
N THR A 12 17.84 64.74 -39.24
CA THR A 12 18.29 64.40 -37.89
C THR A 12 18.51 62.88 -37.87
N ASP A 13 19.74 62.44 -38.12
CA ASP A 13 20.20 61.14 -37.86
C ASP A 13 20.21 60.84 -36.34
N PHE A 14 19.20 60.21 -35.83
CA PHE A 14 19.21 59.65 -34.49
C PHE A 14 20.02 58.37 -34.50
N ALA A 15 21.30 58.47 -34.21
CA ALA A 15 22.13 57.27 -33.96
C ALA A 15 21.69 56.66 -32.60
N PRO A 16 21.31 55.37 -32.53
CA PRO A 16 20.94 54.74 -31.26
C PRO A 16 22.16 54.64 -30.35
N ILE A 17 22.02 55.14 -29.12
CA ILE A 17 23.02 55.14 -28.06
C ILE A 17 23.54 53.71 -27.83
N PRO A 18 24.86 53.43 -27.92
CA PRO A 18 25.42 52.05 -27.86
C PRO A 18 25.45 51.43 -26.46
N GLY A 19 24.42 51.59 -25.68
CA GLY A 19 24.20 50.99 -24.37
C GLY A 19 22.79 50.44 -24.16
N GLU A 20 21.83 50.83 -24.99
CA GLU A 20 20.42 50.43 -24.82
C GLU A 20 20.15 49.01 -25.32
N ARG A 21 20.76 48.60 -26.43
CA ARG A 21 20.57 47.23 -26.98
C ARG A 21 21.10 46.14 -26.05
N THR A 22 22.22 46.41 -25.37
CA THR A 22 22.78 45.43 -24.40
C THR A 22 21.98 45.35 -23.10
N ARG A 23 21.36 46.47 -22.67
CA ARG A 23 20.42 46.43 -21.52
C ARG A 23 19.14 45.71 -21.85
N LEU A 24 18.53 45.97 -22.98
CA LEU A 24 17.32 45.27 -23.45
C LEU A 24 17.58 43.74 -23.63
N LEU A 25 18.75 43.37 -24.16
CA LEU A 25 19.10 41.92 -24.31
C LEU A 25 19.27 41.24 -22.94
N ARG A 26 19.86 41.90 -21.97
CA ARG A 26 20.01 41.38 -20.60
C ARG A 26 18.67 41.29 -19.87
N PHE A 27 17.77 42.23 -20.04
CA PHE A 27 16.41 42.17 -19.52
C PHE A 27 15.60 41.06 -20.15
N SER A 28 15.67 40.85 -21.46
CA SER A 28 15.00 39.75 -22.17
C SER A 28 15.53 38.40 -21.70
N LEU A 29 16.85 38.26 -21.51
CA LEU A 29 17.46 37.03 -21.03
C LEU A 29 17.05 36.70 -19.60
N ALA A 30 16.93 37.73 -18.73
CA ALA A 30 16.47 37.57 -17.35
C ALA A 30 14.98 37.14 -17.28
N ILE A 31 14.13 37.71 -18.15
CA ILE A 31 12.73 37.35 -18.23
C ILE A 31 12.56 35.92 -18.73
N VAL A 32 13.33 35.47 -19.75
CA VAL A 32 13.33 34.12 -20.26
C VAL A 32 13.84 33.14 -19.19
N ALA A 33 14.90 33.48 -18.48
CA ALA A 33 15.41 32.66 -17.38
C ALA A 33 14.39 32.54 -16.22
N LEU A 34 13.71 33.65 -15.88
CA LEU A 34 12.65 33.64 -14.87
C LEU A 34 11.43 32.81 -15.32
N ALA A 35 11.05 32.90 -16.59
CA ALA A 35 9.96 32.09 -17.16
C ALA A 35 10.29 30.59 -17.17
N LEU A 36 11.55 30.22 -17.47
CA LEU A 36 12.02 28.83 -17.40
C LEU A 36 12.03 28.29 -15.96
N LEU A 37 12.34 29.14 -14.97
CA LEU A 37 12.27 28.76 -13.55
C LEU A 37 10.82 28.56 -13.08
N LEU A 38 9.86 29.29 -13.61
CA LEU A 38 8.44 29.18 -13.29
C LEU A 38 7.75 28.02 -14.05
N ALA A 39 8.27 27.56 -15.18
CA ALA A 39 7.76 26.42 -15.93
C ALA A 39 8.08 25.06 -15.26
N GLY A 40 8.89 25.04 -14.21
CA GLY A 40 9.22 23.86 -13.41
C GLY A 40 8.13 23.40 -12.45
N CYS A 41 6.85 23.71 -12.68
CA CYS A 41 5.73 23.13 -11.91
C CYS A 41 5.70 21.63 -12.13
N GLY A 42 6.34 20.89 -11.20
CA GLY A 42 6.37 19.43 -11.19
C GLY A 42 4.97 18.84 -11.31
N HIS A 43 4.78 17.99 -12.28
CA HIS A 43 3.55 17.24 -12.46
C HIS A 43 3.40 16.29 -11.27
N MET A 44 2.59 16.66 -10.28
CA MET A 44 2.30 15.80 -9.14
C MET A 44 1.51 14.60 -9.63
N GLN A 45 2.12 13.42 -9.59
CA GLN A 45 1.42 12.19 -9.94
C GLN A 45 0.34 11.91 -8.89
N PRO A 46 -0.89 11.56 -9.31
CA PRO A 46 -1.96 11.23 -8.39
C PRO A 46 -1.62 9.99 -7.56
N VAL A 47 -2.02 9.98 -6.31
CA VAL A 47 -1.92 8.80 -5.44
C VAL A 47 -2.96 7.77 -5.89
N ARG A 48 -2.56 6.51 -6.03
CA ARG A 48 -3.41 5.37 -6.36
C ARG A 48 -3.56 4.48 -5.14
N TYR A 49 -4.80 4.06 -4.89
CA TYR A 49 -5.13 3.17 -3.78
C TYR A 49 -5.50 1.78 -4.30
N TYR A 50 -5.07 0.76 -3.57
CA TYR A 50 -5.31 -0.64 -3.86
C TYR A 50 -5.92 -1.34 -2.64
N GLU A 51 -6.72 -2.34 -2.89
CA GLU A 51 -7.39 -3.12 -1.87
C GLU A 51 -7.22 -4.62 -2.17
N ILE A 52 -7.15 -5.44 -1.11
CA ILE A 52 -7.22 -6.89 -1.23
C ILE A 52 -8.69 -7.30 -1.40
N SER A 53 -8.96 -8.21 -2.32
CA SER A 53 -10.30 -8.74 -2.53
C SER A 53 -10.72 -9.61 -1.35
N TYR A 54 -11.94 -9.40 -0.89
CA TYR A 54 -12.52 -10.22 0.16
C TYR A 54 -13.66 -11.04 -0.43
N PRO A 55 -13.51 -12.37 -0.59
CA PRO A 55 -14.57 -13.22 -1.09
C PRO A 55 -15.84 -13.08 -0.26
N ALA A 56 -16.99 -13.25 -0.90
CA ALA A 56 -18.26 -13.26 -0.19
C ALA A 56 -18.29 -14.43 0.81
N VAL A 57 -18.79 -14.15 2.02
CA VAL A 57 -19.01 -15.18 3.02
C VAL A 57 -20.09 -16.14 2.53
N GLY A 58 -19.71 -17.39 2.25
CA GLY A 58 -20.62 -18.45 1.86
C GLY A 58 -21.44 -18.99 3.06
N PRO A 59 -22.40 -19.91 2.83
CA PRO A 59 -23.10 -20.59 3.91
C PRO A 59 -22.12 -21.42 4.74
N ALA A 60 -22.36 -21.47 6.06
CA ALA A 60 -21.55 -22.26 6.99
C ALA A 60 -21.46 -23.74 6.55
N LYS A 61 -20.25 -24.28 6.55
CA LYS A 61 -19.97 -25.66 6.07
C LYS A 61 -20.09 -26.72 7.17
N GLN A 62 -20.20 -26.32 8.43
CA GLN A 62 -20.16 -27.20 9.60
C GLN A 62 -21.10 -26.70 10.72
N GLU A 63 -21.45 -27.58 11.66
CA GLU A 63 -22.11 -27.15 12.89
C GLU A 63 -21.16 -26.29 13.74
N PRO A 64 -21.59 -25.08 14.12
CA PRO A 64 -20.73 -24.18 14.84
C PRO A 64 -20.50 -24.62 16.29
N LEU A 65 -19.28 -24.44 16.76
CA LEU A 65 -19.02 -24.41 18.18
C LEU A 65 -19.79 -23.24 18.82
N ASN A 66 -20.42 -23.47 19.96
CA ASN A 66 -21.06 -22.39 20.72
C ASN A 66 -20.02 -21.50 21.41
N ALA A 67 -19.14 -20.93 20.61
CA ALA A 67 -17.99 -20.15 21.04
C ALA A 67 -17.80 -18.90 20.20
N THR A 68 -17.19 -17.89 20.82
CA THR A 68 -16.79 -16.62 20.18
C THR A 68 -15.29 -16.58 19.98
N LEU A 69 -14.86 -16.37 18.74
CA LEU A 69 -13.47 -16.09 18.38
C LEU A 69 -13.27 -14.57 18.22
N LEU A 70 -12.30 -14.04 18.94
CA LEU A 70 -11.79 -12.69 18.77
C LEU A 70 -10.56 -12.71 17.90
N VAL A 71 -10.48 -11.88 16.86
CA VAL A 71 -9.31 -11.77 16.00
C VAL A 71 -8.65 -10.44 16.26
N ARG A 72 -7.40 -10.45 16.72
CA ARG A 72 -6.60 -9.25 16.93
C ARG A 72 -5.92 -8.83 15.62
N ALA A 73 -5.77 -7.53 15.39
CA ALA A 73 -4.85 -7.05 14.36
C ALA A 73 -3.43 -7.53 14.67
N PHE A 74 -2.72 -8.02 13.65
CA PHE A 74 -1.40 -8.61 13.86
C PHE A 74 -0.41 -7.53 14.28
N ALA A 75 0.44 -7.84 15.25
CA ALA A 75 1.59 -7.01 15.57
C ALA A 75 2.51 -6.95 14.34
N THR A 76 3.16 -5.82 14.11
CA THR A 76 4.05 -5.68 12.95
C THR A 76 5.03 -4.52 13.14
N SER A 77 6.03 -4.43 12.25
CA SER A 77 6.93 -3.28 12.18
C SER A 77 6.17 -2.01 11.75
N HIS A 78 6.79 -0.85 11.96
CA HIS A 78 6.17 0.42 11.53
C HIS A 78 5.93 0.49 10.02
N LEU A 79 6.74 -0.20 9.20
CA LEU A 79 6.61 -0.25 7.75
C LEU A 79 5.24 -0.79 7.28
N TYR A 80 4.69 -1.76 7.99
CA TYR A 80 3.41 -2.40 7.66
C TYR A 80 2.24 -1.88 8.50
N ARG A 81 2.47 -0.84 9.32
CA ARG A 81 1.43 -0.04 9.97
C ARG A 81 1.02 1.19 9.15
N GLU A 82 1.79 1.50 8.10
CA GLU A 82 1.45 2.52 7.12
C GLU A 82 0.73 1.90 5.93
N ASP A 83 0.04 2.72 5.18
CA ASP A 83 -0.70 2.34 3.96
C ASP A 83 0.17 2.24 2.71
N ARG A 84 1.48 2.46 2.80
CA ARG A 84 2.39 2.44 1.65
C ARG A 84 2.72 1.02 1.22
N ILE A 85 2.76 0.80 -0.10
CA ILE A 85 3.27 -0.47 -0.63
C ILE A 85 4.78 -0.51 -0.44
N VAL A 86 5.25 -1.54 0.26
CA VAL A 86 6.67 -1.78 0.54
C VAL A 86 7.27 -2.63 -0.57
N TYR A 87 8.46 -2.28 -1.00
CA TYR A 87 9.27 -3.08 -1.93
C TYR A 87 10.68 -3.29 -1.41
N GLY A 88 11.34 -4.34 -1.88
CA GLY A 88 12.73 -4.64 -1.57
C GLY A 88 13.33 -5.61 -2.58
N SER A 89 14.61 -5.91 -2.38
CA SER A 89 15.27 -7.02 -3.05
C SER A 89 15.58 -8.08 -1.99
N ASP A 90 16.23 -9.18 -2.39
CA ASP A 90 16.76 -10.16 -1.42
C ASP A 90 17.89 -9.58 -0.54
N SER A 91 18.35 -8.36 -0.87
CA SER A 91 19.20 -7.55 0.01
C SER A 91 18.37 -6.89 1.13
N GLU A 92 19.05 -6.48 2.22
CA GLU A 92 18.42 -5.90 3.42
C GLU A 92 17.73 -4.53 3.17
N GLN A 93 17.85 -3.95 1.97
CA GLN A 93 17.26 -2.66 1.64
C GLN A 93 15.80 -2.78 1.27
N MET A 94 14.97 -1.99 1.95
CA MET A 94 13.55 -1.83 1.65
C MET A 94 13.21 -0.37 1.37
N GLY A 95 12.25 -0.15 0.50
CA GLY A 95 11.69 1.15 0.18
C GLY A 95 10.17 1.11 0.18
N MET A 96 9.56 2.28 -0.02
CA MET A 96 8.12 2.43 -0.14
C MET A 96 7.78 3.19 -1.42
N TYR A 97 6.76 2.77 -2.12
CA TYR A 97 6.22 3.52 -3.26
C TYR A 97 5.68 4.87 -2.82
N GLN A 98 5.96 5.93 -3.58
CA GLN A 98 5.55 7.29 -3.21
C GLN A 98 4.06 7.53 -3.41
N ASN A 99 3.52 7.04 -4.54
CA ASN A 99 2.16 7.32 -4.99
C ASN A 99 1.25 6.09 -5.08
N GLU A 100 1.72 4.93 -4.59
CA GLU A 100 0.96 3.68 -4.55
C GLU A 100 0.72 3.28 -3.10
N ARG A 101 -0.54 3.09 -2.74
CA ARG A 101 -0.94 2.85 -1.36
C ARG A 101 -1.96 1.74 -1.26
N TRP A 102 -1.98 1.07 -0.15
CA TRP A 102 -3.10 0.25 0.27
C TRP A 102 -4.26 1.13 0.74
N SER A 103 -5.49 0.65 0.65
CA SER A 103 -6.68 1.32 1.23
C SER A 103 -6.64 1.34 2.76
N GLU A 104 -6.01 0.33 3.35
CA GLU A 104 -5.79 0.14 4.79
C GLU A 104 -4.39 -0.41 5.05
N PRO A 105 -3.81 -0.25 6.25
CA PRO A 105 -2.55 -0.90 6.60
C PRO A 105 -2.58 -2.42 6.41
N PRO A 106 -1.48 -3.06 5.96
CA PRO A 106 -1.43 -4.51 5.72
C PRO A 106 -1.91 -5.39 6.88
N ALA A 107 -1.57 -5.02 8.12
CA ALA A 107 -2.01 -5.78 9.29
C ALA A 107 -3.54 -5.76 9.48
N ASP A 108 -4.19 -4.64 9.15
CA ASP A 108 -5.66 -4.49 9.26
C ASP A 108 -6.36 -5.23 8.10
N MET A 109 -5.78 -5.18 6.89
CA MET A 109 -6.28 -5.97 5.75
C MET A 109 -6.19 -7.47 6.04
N LEU A 110 -5.08 -7.95 6.60
CA LEU A 110 -4.92 -9.36 6.98
C LEU A 110 -5.93 -9.76 8.07
N GLN A 111 -6.15 -8.91 9.09
CA GLN A 111 -7.18 -9.14 10.11
C GLN A 111 -8.57 -9.26 9.47
N THR A 112 -8.92 -8.35 8.56
CA THR A 112 -10.22 -8.35 7.87
C THR A 112 -10.39 -9.62 7.04
N ALA A 113 -9.35 -10.06 6.32
CA ALA A 113 -9.35 -11.28 5.53
C ALA A 113 -9.56 -12.52 6.43
N LEU A 114 -8.83 -12.63 7.55
CA LEU A 114 -8.96 -13.73 8.51
C LEU A 114 -10.36 -13.77 9.14
N VAL A 115 -10.90 -12.63 9.56
CA VAL A 115 -12.26 -12.58 10.11
C VAL A 115 -13.28 -13.09 9.11
N ARG A 116 -13.17 -12.71 7.84
CA ARG A 116 -14.09 -13.15 6.77
C ARG A 116 -13.94 -14.63 6.48
N GLU A 117 -12.72 -15.14 6.34
CA GLU A 117 -12.45 -16.54 6.05
C GLU A 117 -12.98 -17.45 7.17
N VAL A 118 -12.63 -17.15 8.43
CA VAL A 118 -13.08 -17.96 9.57
C VAL A 118 -14.59 -17.86 9.79
N ARG A 119 -15.23 -16.72 9.44
CA ARG A 119 -16.71 -16.63 9.42
C ARG A 119 -17.32 -17.54 8.37
N SER A 120 -16.71 -17.64 7.19
CA SER A 120 -17.23 -18.42 6.07
C SER A 120 -17.16 -19.93 6.35
N SER A 121 -16.23 -20.36 7.19
CA SER A 121 -16.14 -21.77 7.61
C SER A 121 -17.33 -22.21 8.50
N GLY A 122 -17.92 -21.27 9.23
CA GLY A 122 -19.01 -21.53 10.16
C GLY A 122 -18.59 -22.30 11.42
N ARG A 123 -17.28 -22.44 11.67
CA ARG A 123 -16.79 -23.20 12.83
C ARG A 123 -17.09 -22.55 14.16
N PHE A 124 -17.15 -21.22 14.23
CA PHE A 124 -17.49 -20.48 15.42
C PHE A 124 -18.85 -19.80 15.27
N ARG A 125 -19.63 -19.76 16.34
CA ARG A 125 -20.91 -19.03 16.34
C ARG A 125 -20.73 -17.54 16.07
N ILE A 126 -19.68 -16.95 16.62
CA ILE A 126 -19.33 -15.53 16.43
C ILE A 126 -17.84 -15.42 16.15
N VAL A 127 -17.48 -14.68 15.10
CA VAL A 127 -16.11 -14.25 14.82
C VAL A 127 -16.11 -12.73 14.68
N THR A 128 -15.29 -12.03 15.44
CA THR A 128 -15.27 -10.56 15.44
C THR A 128 -13.87 -10.03 15.70
N PRO A 129 -13.51 -8.85 15.15
CA PRO A 129 -12.28 -8.17 15.54
C PRO A 129 -12.24 -7.91 17.06
N LEU A 130 -11.05 -8.11 17.65
CA LEU A 130 -10.84 -7.80 19.06
C LEU A 130 -10.83 -6.27 19.27
N ARG A 131 -11.73 -5.81 20.13
CA ARG A 131 -11.81 -4.42 20.61
C ARG A 131 -11.71 -4.41 22.14
N SER A 132 -11.55 -3.23 22.72
CA SER A 132 -11.33 -3.06 24.19
C SER A 132 -12.44 -3.66 25.07
N ASP A 133 -13.67 -3.69 24.58
CA ASP A 133 -14.88 -4.19 25.26
C ASP A 133 -15.29 -5.61 24.81
N SER A 134 -14.54 -6.23 23.91
CA SER A 134 -14.85 -7.54 23.35
C SER A 134 -14.69 -8.65 24.40
N ARG A 135 -15.66 -9.56 24.45
CA ARG A 135 -15.60 -10.79 25.24
C ARG A 135 -15.68 -12.00 24.30
N GLY A 136 -14.85 -12.99 24.54
CA GLY A 136 -14.80 -14.19 23.72
C GLY A 136 -14.24 -15.39 24.47
N ASP A 137 -14.35 -16.55 23.85
CA ASP A 137 -13.81 -17.81 24.37
C ASP A 137 -12.40 -18.05 23.88
N PHE A 138 -12.14 -17.65 22.64
CA PHE A 138 -10.84 -17.78 21.99
C PHE A 138 -10.35 -16.46 21.45
N VAL A 139 -9.02 -16.32 21.33
CA VAL A 139 -8.39 -15.20 20.64
C VAL A 139 -7.35 -15.72 19.62
N LEU A 140 -7.44 -15.21 18.40
CA LEU A 140 -6.42 -15.34 17.36
C LEU A 140 -5.55 -14.09 17.37
N THR A 141 -4.26 -14.28 17.55
CA THR A 141 -3.23 -13.22 17.53
C THR A 141 -2.14 -13.63 16.56
N GLY A 142 -1.24 -12.72 16.20
CA GLY A 142 -0.09 -13.05 15.37
C GLY A 142 0.86 -11.89 15.17
N HIS A 143 1.91 -12.15 14.39
CA HIS A 143 2.89 -11.16 13.98
C HIS A 143 3.10 -11.22 12.47
N LEU A 144 2.94 -10.10 11.80
CA LEU A 144 3.21 -9.91 10.37
C LEU A 144 4.66 -9.46 10.19
N TYR A 145 5.49 -10.31 9.58
CA TYR A 145 6.90 -10.08 9.33
C TYR A 145 7.16 -9.44 7.97
N ASP A 146 6.50 -9.96 6.92
CA ASP A 146 6.63 -9.47 5.55
C ASP A 146 5.27 -9.30 4.89
N PHE A 147 5.10 -8.17 4.20
CA PHE A 147 4.01 -7.86 3.28
C PHE A 147 4.55 -6.92 2.20
N LYS A 148 5.34 -7.47 1.27
CA LYS A 148 6.16 -6.66 0.38
C LYS A 148 6.33 -7.27 -1.00
N GLU A 149 6.67 -6.39 -1.94
CA GLU A 149 7.30 -6.81 -3.19
C GLU A 149 8.73 -7.25 -2.93
N VAL A 150 9.13 -8.35 -3.55
CA VAL A 150 10.54 -8.72 -3.67
C VAL A 150 10.92 -8.81 -5.14
N SER A 151 11.93 -8.01 -5.50
CA SER A 151 12.46 -7.92 -6.87
C SER A 151 13.76 -8.72 -6.98
N GLY A 152 13.85 -9.60 -7.99
CA GLY A 152 15.02 -10.42 -8.29
C GLY A 152 14.96 -10.89 -9.74
N ASN A 153 15.00 -12.18 -9.99
CA ASN A 153 14.76 -12.78 -11.32
C ASN A 153 13.30 -12.66 -11.79
N GLY A 154 12.50 -11.89 -11.12
CA GLY A 154 11.09 -11.58 -11.32
C GLY A 154 10.61 -10.77 -10.16
N ILE A 155 9.32 -10.44 -10.16
CA ILE A 155 8.64 -9.81 -9.03
C ILE A 155 7.79 -10.86 -8.33
N VAL A 156 7.92 -10.96 -7.03
CA VAL A 156 7.05 -11.78 -6.18
C VAL A 156 6.42 -10.95 -5.08
N ALA A 157 5.22 -11.34 -4.68
CA ALA A 157 4.53 -10.84 -3.52
C ALA A 157 4.88 -11.74 -2.33
N ARG A 158 5.69 -11.27 -1.39
CA ARG A 158 6.07 -12.01 -0.17
C ARG A 158 5.15 -11.67 0.97
N ILE A 159 4.57 -12.70 1.58
CA ILE A 159 3.83 -12.59 2.84
C ILE A 159 4.41 -13.60 3.82
N SER A 160 4.75 -13.11 5.03
CA SER A 160 5.24 -13.94 6.12
C SER A 160 4.63 -13.49 7.43
N PHE A 161 4.02 -14.40 8.15
CA PHE A 161 3.43 -14.14 9.46
C PHE A 161 3.39 -15.41 10.33
N ASP A 162 3.29 -15.25 11.63
CA ASP A 162 2.82 -16.27 12.54
C ASP A 162 1.41 -15.97 13.04
N ALA A 163 0.72 -17.01 13.51
CA ALA A 163 -0.60 -16.91 14.12
C ALA A 163 -0.69 -17.87 15.30
N GLU A 164 -1.38 -17.46 16.37
CA GLU A 164 -1.57 -18.20 17.60
C GLU A 164 -3.04 -18.18 18.00
N LEU A 165 -3.64 -19.34 18.25
CA LEU A 165 -4.97 -19.51 18.82
C LEU A 165 -4.84 -19.84 20.30
N ARG A 166 -5.48 -19.05 21.15
CA ARG A 166 -5.52 -19.26 22.62
C ARG A 166 -6.94 -19.42 23.12
N ASP A 167 -7.12 -20.37 24.02
CA ASP A 167 -8.30 -20.46 24.86
C ASP A 167 -8.18 -19.45 26.00
N LEU A 168 -9.11 -18.50 26.07
CA LEU A 168 -9.10 -17.42 27.07
C LEU A 168 -9.53 -17.88 28.45
N LYS A 169 -10.39 -18.93 28.52
CA LYS A 169 -10.85 -19.51 29.80
C LYS A 169 -9.76 -20.38 30.43
N ALA A 170 -9.13 -21.23 29.63
CA ALA A 170 -8.06 -22.11 30.10
C ALA A 170 -6.71 -21.39 30.20
N GLY A 171 -6.55 -20.22 29.57
CA GLY A 171 -5.30 -19.48 29.50
C GLY A 171 -4.20 -20.19 28.70
N LYS A 172 -4.57 -21.13 27.81
CA LYS A 172 -3.63 -21.99 27.07
C LYS A 172 -3.59 -21.65 25.61
N THR A 173 -2.40 -21.72 25.02
CA THR A 173 -2.21 -21.77 23.57
C THR A 173 -2.59 -23.15 23.07
N LEU A 174 -3.51 -23.20 22.11
CA LEU A 174 -3.99 -24.43 21.52
C LEU A 174 -3.29 -24.77 20.21
N TRP A 175 -2.82 -23.73 19.51
CA TRP A 175 -2.28 -23.88 18.17
C TRP A 175 -1.39 -22.68 17.83
N ILE A 176 -0.32 -22.98 17.09
CA ILE A 176 0.58 -21.97 16.48
C ILE A 176 0.80 -22.38 15.03
N TYR A 177 0.87 -21.40 14.15
CA TYR A 177 1.09 -21.61 12.72
C TYR A 177 2.02 -20.54 12.18
N THR A 178 2.93 -20.93 11.29
CA THR A 178 3.81 -20.01 10.58
C THR A 178 3.53 -20.11 9.09
N TYR A 179 3.25 -18.98 8.48
CA TYR A 179 3.05 -18.83 7.04
C TYR A 179 4.22 -18.05 6.44
N ASN A 180 4.77 -18.55 5.34
CA ASN A 180 5.79 -17.87 4.55
C ASN A 180 5.65 -18.30 3.09
N HIS A 181 5.26 -17.38 2.21
CA HIS A 181 5.04 -17.70 0.81
C HIS A 181 5.40 -16.53 -0.11
N ASP A 182 6.01 -16.85 -1.25
CA ASP A 182 6.32 -15.97 -2.35
C ASP A 182 5.40 -16.28 -3.53
N GLU A 183 4.44 -15.41 -3.82
CA GLU A 183 3.52 -15.56 -4.94
C GLU A 183 4.04 -14.78 -6.16
N PRO A 184 4.29 -15.43 -7.31
CA PRO A 184 4.80 -14.75 -8.49
C PRO A 184 3.82 -13.73 -9.04
N SER A 185 4.32 -12.52 -9.36
CA SER A 185 3.58 -11.52 -10.12
C SER A 185 3.56 -11.87 -11.60
N SER A 186 2.43 -11.67 -12.27
CA SER A 186 2.29 -11.90 -13.71
C SER A 186 2.92 -10.81 -14.57
N GLY A 187 3.24 -9.66 -13.97
CA GLY A 187 3.81 -8.48 -14.63
C GLY A 187 4.76 -7.72 -13.71
N LYS A 188 5.26 -6.60 -14.22
CA LYS A 188 6.21 -5.72 -13.48
C LYS A 188 5.55 -4.47 -12.91
N ASP A 189 4.27 -4.27 -13.14
CA ASP A 189 3.52 -3.13 -12.64
C ASP A 189 2.89 -3.43 -11.27
N VAL A 190 2.53 -2.36 -10.54
CA VAL A 190 1.96 -2.48 -9.20
C VAL A 190 0.61 -3.20 -9.19
N ALA A 191 -0.19 -3.07 -10.26
CA ALA A 191 -1.47 -3.78 -10.33
C ALA A 191 -1.28 -5.30 -10.40
N SER A 192 -0.29 -5.78 -11.15
CA SER A 192 0.10 -7.20 -11.21
C SER A 192 0.64 -7.70 -9.87
N LEU A 193 1.42 -6.87 -9.16
CA LEU A 193 1.88 -7.15 -7.80
C LEU A 193 0.70 -7.27 -6.83
N VAL A 194 -0.24 -6.34 -6.86
CA VAL A 194 -1.44 -6.35 -6.01
C VAL A 194 -2.26 -7.61 -6.24
N ALA A 195 -2.43 -8.04 -7.50
CA ALA A 195 -3.11 -9.29 -7.81
C ALA A 195 -2.37 -10.53 -7.24
N ALA A 196 -1.04 -10.51 -7.22
CA ALA A 196 -0.25 -11.55 -6.57
C ALA A 196 -0.38 -11.49 -5.04
N MET A 197 -0.35 -10.29 -4.44
CA MET A 197 -0.62 -10.12 -3.01
C MET A 197 -1.98 -10.67 -2.62
N ASP A 198 -3.01 -10.37 -3.41
CA ASP A 198 -4.37 -10.86 -3.17
C ASP A 198 -4.41 -12.40 -3.15
N ARG A 199 -3.85 -13.07 -4.15
CA ARG A 199 -3.77 -14.55 -4.16
C ARG A 199 -3.00 -15.09 -2.97
N ASN A 200 -1.92 -14.43 -2.58
CA ASN A 200 -1.09 -14.84 -1.44
C ASN A 200 -1.84 -14.70 -0.11
N VAL A 201 -2.56 -13.59 0.11
CA VAL A 201 -3.42 -13.41 1.29
C VAL A 201 -4.50 -14.48 1.33
N GLN A 202 -5.22 -14.72 0.21
CA GLN A 202 -6.27 -15.75 0.14
C GLN A 202 -5.74 -17.13 0.52
N ARG A 203 -4.58 -17.52 -0.01
CA ARG A 203 -3.91 -18.76 0.37
C ARG A 203 -3.61 -18.81 1.87
N GLY A 204 -2.96 -17.79 2.40
CA GLY A 204 -2.55 -17.75 3.80
C GLY A 204 -3.72 -17.86 4.78
N VAL A 205 -4.82 -17.13 4.54
CA VAL A 205 -5.99 -17.17 5.42
C VAL A 205 -6.73 -18.51 5.34
N GLN A 206 -6.77 -19.14 4.15
CA GLN A 206 -7.35 -20.50 3.98
C GLN A 206 -6.53 -21.56 4.70
N GLU A 207 -5.20 -21.50 4.63
CA GLU A 207 -4.32 -22.42 5.35
C GLU A 207 -4.45 -22.27 6.87
N VAL A 208 -4.51 -21.03 7.38
CA VAL A 208 -4.78 -20.73 8.80
C VAL A 208 -6.13 -21.32 9.22
N GLU A 209 -7.18 -21.07 8.46
CA GLU A 209 -8.53 -21.58 8.76
C GLU A 209 -8.56 -23.11 8.82
N ALA A 210 -8.05 -23.78 7.80
CA ALA A 210 -7.98 -25.24 7.75
C ALA A 210 -7.17 -25.84 8.91
N SER A 211 -6.06 -25.21 9.27
CA SER A 211 -5.20 -25.64 10.37
C SER A 211 -5.85 -25.43 11.74
N ILE A 212 -6.58 -24.32 11.93
CA ILE A 212 -7.39 -24.08 13.13
C ILE A 212 -8.46 -25.16 13.30
N GLN A 213 -9.15 -25.53 12.21
CA GLN A 213 -10.16 -26.59 12.26
C GLN A 213 -9.57 -27.92 12.73
N GLN A 214 -8.40 -28.31 12.22
CA GLN A 214 -7.70 -29.52 12.64
C GLN A 214 -7.33 -29.48 14.13
N ALA A 215 -6.80 -28.36 14.61
CA ALA A 215 -6.45 -28.19 16.01
C ALA A 215 -7.66 -28.30 16.94
N LEU A 216 -8.78 -27.66 16.57
CA LEU A 216 -10.02 -27.68 17.35
C LEU A 216 -10.74 -29.05 17.31
N ALA A 217 -10.55 -29.86 16.26
CA ALA A 217 -11.08 -31.22 16.21
C ALA A 217 -10.40 -32.14 17.25
N ALA A 218 -9.14 -31.87 17.57
CA ALA A 218 -8.38 -32.58 18.60
C ALA A 218 -8.59 -32.03 20.03
N TYR A 219 -9.24 -30.87 20.17
CA TYR A 219 -9.45 -30.19 21.44
C TYR A 219 -10.92 -30.30 21.90
N PRO A 220 -11.23 -30.99 23.03
CA PRO A 220 -12.59 -31.08 23.53
C PRO A 220 -13.03 -29.73 24.10
N VAL A 221 -13.72 -28.94 23.29
CA VAL A 221 -14.39 -27.71 23.75
C VAL A 221 -15.56 -28.10 24.65
N LYS A 222 -15.42 -27.85 25.96
CA LYS A 222 -16.47 -28.05 26.95
C LYS A 222 -17.39 -26.85 27.08
#